data_0c2c60d020b002c6c9c80b0ddbeffab8
#
_entry.id   0c2c60d020b002c6c9c80b0ddbeffab8
#
_cell.length_a   1.000
_cell.length_b   1.000
_cell.length_c   1.000
_cell.angle_alpha   90.00
_cell.angle_beta   90.00
_cell.angle_gamma   90.00
#
_symmetry.space_group_name_H-M   'P 1'
#
loop_
_entity.id
_entity.type
_entity.pdbx_description
1 polymer ?
#
loop_
_entity_poly.entity_id
_entity_poly.type
_entity_poly.pdbx_seq_one_letter_code
_entity_poly.pdbx_strand_id
1 'polypeptide(L)'
;MSKADELYRQTCLDILNHGFSDETLEVRPHWADGTPAHTIKKFGVVNRYNLAEEFPIMTLRRTYWKSAIDELLWIWQKKSNRIADLGSHVWDE
;
A
#
# COMPACT_ATOMS: atom_id res chain seq x y z
N MET A 1 1.78 -1.03 18.92
CA MET A 1 1.10 -1.08 17.59
C MET A 1 0.44 0.27 17.36
N SER A 2 0.66 0.88 16.19
CA SER A 2 0.10 2.19 15.85
C SER A 2 -1.40 2.11 15.49
N LYS A 3 -2.08 3.25 15.47
CA LYS A 3 -3.47 3.33 14.96
C LYS A 3 -3.55 2.88 13.50
N ALA A 4 -2.55 3.22 12.68
CA ALA A 4 -2.47 2.76 11.30
C ALA A 4 -2.38 1.24 11.20
N ASP A 5 -1.60 0.59 12.07
CA ASP A 5 -1.53 -0.88 12.14
C ASP A 5 -2.88 -1.50 12.47
N GLU A 6 -3.59 -0.92 13.44
CA GLU A 6 -4.91 -1.43 13.85
C GLU A 6 -5.95 -1.28 12.72
N LEU A 7 -5.99 -0.13 12.06
CA LEU A 7 -6.87 0.08 10.92
C LEU A 7 -6.52 -0.84 9.74
N TYR A 8 -5.23 -1.06 9.49
CA TYR A 8 -4.77 -2.02 8.47
C TYR A 8 -5.28 -3.43 8.79
N ARG A 9 -5.09 -3.87 10.04
CA ARG A 9 -5.56 -5.19 10.49
C ARG A 9 -7.08 -5.34 10.31
N GLN A 10 -7.85 -4.34 10.74
CA GLN A 10 -9.31 -4.32 10.59
C GLN A 10 -9.73 -4.38 9.12
N THR A 11 -9.07 -3.62 8.26
CA THR A 11 -9.33 -3.63 6.81
C THR A 11 -9.06 -5.00 6.20
N CYS A 12 -7.95 -5.64 6.58
CA CYS A 12 -7.65 -7.00 6.10
C CYS A 12 -8.71 -8.00 6.54
N LEU A 13 -9.16 -7.96 7.80
CA LEU A 13 -10.22 -8.82 8.29
C LEU A 13 -11.56 -8.58 7.59
N ASP A 14 -11.89 -7.32 7.35
CA ASP A 14 -13.11 -6.94 6.64
C ASP A 14 -13.09 -7.48 5.19
N ILE A 15 -11.98 -7.36 4.50
CA ILE A 15 -11.82 -7.92 3.15
C ILE A 15 -11.98 -9.44 3.17
N LEU A 16 -11.32 -10.13 4.11
CA LEU A 16 -11.39 -11.59 4.21
C LEU A 16 -12.82 -12.09 4.51
N ASN A 17 -13.55 -11.38 5.38
CA ASN A 17 -14.86 -11.79 5.85
C ASN A 17 -16.03 -11.30 4.98
N HIS A 18 -15.88 -10.16 4.32
CA HIS A 18 -16.97 -9.49 3.59
C HIS A 18 -16.58 -9.04 2.18
N GLY A 19 -15.38 -9.34 1.72
CA GLY A 19 -14.93 -8.98 0.38
C GLY A 19 -15.56 -9.84 -0.71
N PHE A 20 -15.48 -9.35 -1.94
CA PHE A 20 -15.86 -10.09 -3.13
C PHE A 20 -14.72 -11.04 -3.53
N SER A 21 -15.03 -12.35 -3.63
CA SER A 21 -14.09 -13.35 -4.14
C SER A 21 -14.33 -13.61 -5.63
N ASP A 22 -13.27 -13.64 -6.42
CA ASP A 22 -13.33 -14.01 -7.83
C ASP A 22 -13.07 -15.50 -8.09
N GLU A 23 -13.15 -16.32 -7.05
CA GLU A 23 -12.83 -17.77 -7.10
C GLU A 23 -13.62 -18.53 -8.17
N THR A 24 -14.84 -18.10 -8.46
CA THR A 24 -15.71 -18.71 -9.48
C THR A 24 -15.55 -18.10 -10.87
N LEU A 25 -14.70 -17.09 -11.01
CA LEU A 25 -14.49 -16.36 -12.25
C LEU A 25 -13.18 -16.76 -12.92
N GLU A 26 -13.11 -16.61 -14.23
CA GLU A 26 -11.85 -16.71 -14.96
C GLU A 26 -10.99 -15.48 -14.64
N VAL A 27 -9.74 -15.72 -14.23
CA VAL A 27 -8.79 -14.66 -13.90
C VAL A 27 -7.54 -14.78 -14.75
N ARG A 28 -6.94 -13.63 -15.09
CA ARG A 28 -5.72 -13.57 -15.88
C ARG A 28 -4.46 -13.97 -15.11
N PRO A 29 -4.27 -13.54 -13.83
CA PRO A 29 -3.07 -13.93 -13.08
C PRO A 29 -3.03 -15.40 -12.74
N HIS A 30 -1.83 -15.99 -12.78
CA HIS A 30 -1.58 -17.38 -12.41
C HIS A 30 -0.35 -17.46 -11.51
N TRP A 31 -0.35 -18.43 -10.61
CA TRP A 31 0.83 -18.77 -9.82
C TRP A 31 1.88 -19.45 -10.71
N ALA A 32 3.11 -19.58 -10.18
CA ALA A 32 4.23 -20.19 -10.91
C ALA A 32 3.92 -21.64 -11.38
N ASP A 33 3.04 -22.36 -10.68
CA ASP A 33 2.60 -23.73 -11.01
C ASP A 33 1.50 -23.79 -12.08
N GLY A 34 1.05 -22.62 -12.57
CA GLY A 34 -0.01 -22.51 -13.59
C GLY A 34 -1.43 -22.48 -13.04
N THR A 35 -1.63 -22.58 -11.72
CA THR A 35 -2.96 -22.45 -11.11
C THR A 35 -3.43 -21.00 -11.12
N PRO A 36 -4.76 -20.74 -11.28
CA PRO A 36 -5.29 -19.39 -11.23
C PRO A 36 -5.03 -18.70 -9.89
N ALA A 37 -4.57 -17.44 -9.94
CA ALA A 37 -4.35 -16.62 -8.75
C ALA A 37 -5.60 -15.78 -8.47
N HIS A 38 -6.52 -16.31 -7.69
CA HIS A 38 -7.74 -15.62 -7.28
C HIS A 38 -7.48 -14.61 -6.18
N THR A 39 -8.35 -13.60 -6.08
CA THR A 39 -8.29 -12.55 -5.08
C THR A 39 -9.61 -12.37 -4.35
N ILE A 40 -9.51 -11.80 -3.15
CA ILE A 40 -10.66 -11.27 -2.42
C ILE A 40 -10.46 -9.76 -2.36
N LYS A 41 -11.45 -8.99 -2.77
CA LYS A 41 -11.32 -7.54 -2.90
C LYS A 41 -12.53 -6.80 -2.36
N LYS A 42 -12.32 -5.56 -1.98
CA LYS A 42 -13.37 -4.67 -1.55
C LYS A 42 -13.15 -3.29 -2.18
N PHE A 43 -14.23 -2.66 -2.61
CA PHE A 43 -14.21 -1.32 -3.17
C PHE A 43 -14.71 -0.31 -2.13
N GLY A 44 -14.16 0.91 -2.16
CA GLY A 44 -14.65 2.00 -1.33
C GLY A 44 -14.34 1.87 0.15
N VAL A 45 -13.07 1.73 0.48
CA VAL A 45 -12.59 1.75 1.87
C VAL A 45 -12.10 3.16 2.22
N VAL A 46 -12.56 3.69 3.35
CA VAL A 46 -12.14 4.99 3.88
C VAL A 46 -11.52 4.81 5.25
N ASN A 47 -10.28 5.26 5.42
CA ASN A 47 -9.60 5.29 6.70
C ASN A 47 -9.46 6.73 7.18
N ARG A 48 -9.67 6.97 8.48
CA ARG A 48 -9.52 8.28 9.11
C ARG A 48 -8.43 8.22 10.17
N TYR A 49 -7.58 9.24 10.17
CA TYR A 49 -6.45 9.35 11.10
C TYR A 49 -6.50 10.71 11.82
N ASN A 50 -6.40 10.67 13.14
CA ASN A 50 -6.27 11.90 13.93
C ASN A 50 -4.80 12.26 14.06
N LEU A 51 -4.33 13.21 13.27
CA LEU A 51 -2.92 13.63 13.26
C LEU A 51 -2.48 14.35 14.54
N ALA A 52 -3.43 14.78 15.40
CA ALA A 52 -3.10 15.32 16.71
C ALA A 52 -2.67 14.22 17.70
N GLU A 53 -3.08 12.98 17.47
CA GLU A 53 -2.72 11.85 18.32
C GLU A 53 -1.45 11.17 17.82
N GLU A 54 -1.38 10.91 16.51
CA GLU A 54 -0.32 10.06 15.96
C GLU A 54 -0.21 10.25 14.44
N PHE A 55 1.01 10.21 13.91
CA PHE A 55 1.21 10.13 12.47
C PHE A 55 0.90 8.70 11.98
N PRO A 56 0.10 8.55 10.90
CA PRO A 56 -0.37 7.23 10.45
C PRO A 56 0.74 6.45 9.72
N ILE A 57 1.65 5.87 10.46
CA ILE A 57 2.73 5.04 9.92
C ILE A 57 2.58 3.60 10.39
N MET A 58 2.81 2.66 9.50
CA MET A 58 2.82 1.23 9.81
C MET A 58 4.07 0.86 10.60
N THR A 59 3.91 0.07 11.67
CA THR A 59 5.01 -0.42 12.50
C THR A 59 5.13 -1.94 12.54
N LEU A 60 4.17 -2.66 11.93
CA LEU A 60 4.21 -4.13 11.81
C LEU A 60 5.37 -4.60 10.93
N ARG A 61 5.85 -3.73 10.09
CA ARG A 61 7.00 -3.94 9.22
C ARG A 61 7.77 -2.62 9.12
N ARG A 62 9.08 -2.69 8.92
CA ARG A 62 9.90 -1.49 8.72
C ARG A 62 9.38 -0.68 7.54
N THR A 63 9.12 0.60 7.77
CA THR A 63 8.68 1.56 6.76
C THR A 63 9.84 2.49 6.39
N TYR A 64 10.16 2.58 5.11
CA TYR A 64 11.23 3.42 4.57
C TYR A 64 10.72 4.85 4.32
N TRP A 65 10.34 5.54 5.39
CA TRP A 65 9.69 6.85 5.32
C TRP A 65 10.56 7.95 4.72
N LYS A 66 11.90 7.87 4.90
CA LYS A 66 12.83 8.87 4.34
C LYS A 66 12.79 8.85 2.81
N SER A 67 12.87 7.68 2.20
CA SER A 67 12.77 7.52 0.74
C SER A 67 11.41 7.99 0.21
N ALA A 68 10.34 7.72 0.94
CA ALA A 68 9.00 8.18 0.58
C ALA A 68 8.88 9.71 0.60
N ILE A 69 9.45 10.37 1.61
CA ILE A 69 9.47 11.83 1.70
C ILE A 69 10.35 12.43 0.60
N ASP A 70 11.52 11.86 0.32
CA ASP A 70 12.38 12.30 -0.78
C ASP A 70 11.64 12.27 -2.11
N GLU A 71 10.92 11.20 -2.39
CA GLU A 71 10.12 11.07 -3.60
C GLU A 71 8.97 12.08 -3.65
N LEU A 72 8.28 12.29 -2.54
CA LEU A 72 7.21 13.29 -2.43
C LEU A 72 7.73 14.69 -2.75
N LEU A 73 8.87 15.07 -2.20
CA LEU A 73 9.51 16.37 -2.45
C LEU A 73 10.00 16.48 -3.90
N TRP A 74 10.51 15.41 -4.47
CA TRP A 74 10.91 15.35 -5.87
C TRP A 74 9.73 15.62 -6.81
N ILE A 75 8.59 14.99 -6.57
CA ILE A 75 7.39 15.16 -7.40
C ILE A 75 6.77 16.54 -7.20
N TRP A 76 6.53 16.93 -5.96
CA TRP A 76 5.70 18.10 -5.66
C TRP A 76 6.48 19.40 -5.51
N GLN A 77 7.64 19.38 -4.89
CA GLN A 77 8.44 20.57 -4.65
C GLN A 77 9.40 20.85 -5.80
N LYS A 78 10.21 19.87 -6.20
CA LYS A 78 11.15 20.00 -7.31
C LYS A 78 10.46 19.95 -8.68
N LYS A 79 9.29 19.32 -8.75
CA LYS A 79 8.49 19.16 -9.98
C LYS A 79 9.33 18.56 -11.12
N SER A 80 10.17 17.60 -10.78
CA SER A 80 11.09 16.94 -11.71
C SER A 80 10.55 15.57 -12.12
N ASN A 81 10.83 15.18 -13.36
CA ASN A 81 10.63 13.81 -13.84
C ASN A 81 11.96 13.11 -14.16
N ARG A 82 13.07 13.69 -13.72
CA ARG A 82 14.41 13.11 -13.91
C ARG A 82 14.80 12.35 -12.64
N ILE A 83 15.10 11.07 -12.79
CA ILE A 83 15.53 10.22 -11.67
C ILE A 83 16.81 10.76 -11.01
N ALA A 84 17.70 11.38 -11.78
CA ALA A 84 18.93 12.00 -11.26
C ALA A 84 18.67 13.10 -10.21
N ASP A 85 17.50 13.73 -10.20
CA ASP A 85 17.11 14.75 -9.26
C ASP A 85 16.50 14.19 -7.97
N LEU A 86 16.28 12.89 -7.90
CA LEU A 86 15.76 12.17 -6.74
C LEU A 86 16.91 11.75 -5.84
N GLY A 87 16.83 12.09 -4.54
CA GLY A 87 17.87 11.73 -3.57
C GLY A 87 17.91 10.25 -3.20
N SER A 88 16.81 9.53 -3.32
CA SER A 88 16.75 8.10 -3.03
C SER A 88 16.96 7.25 -4.30
N HIS A 89 17.29 5.98 -4.11
CA HIS A 89 17.60 5.04 -5.21
C HIS A 89 16.46 4.06 -5.50
N VAL A 90 15.23 4.34 -5.05
CA VAL A 90 14.08 3.42 -5.19
C VAL A 90 13.70 3.15 -6.65
N TRP A 91 14.04 4.05 -7.57
CA TRP A 91 13.75 3.92 -8.99
C TRP A 91 14.99 3.64 -9.85
N ASP A 92 16.13 3.44 -9.22
CA ASP A 92 17.34 3.06 -9.93
C ASP A 92 17.27 1.59 -10.36
N GLU A 93 17.60 1.31 -11.62
CA GLU A 93 17.76 -0.05 -12.15
C GLU A 93 19.07 -0.20 -12.91
#